data_af24f5fcfe615b1a332ef825f3a6ecbc
#
_entry.id   af24f5fcfe615b1a332ef825f3a6ecbc
#
_cell.length_a   1.000
_cell.length_b   1.000
_cell.length_c   1.000
_cell.angle_alpha   90.00
_cell.angle_beta   90.00
_cell.angle_gamma   90.00
#
_symmetry.space_group_name_H-M   'P 1'
#
loop_
_entity.id
_entity.type
_entity.pdbx_description
1 polymer ?
#
loop_
_entity_poly.entity_id
_entity_poly.type
_entity_poly.pdbx_seq_one_letter_code
_entity_poly.pdbx_strand_id
1 'polypeptide(L)'
;TPLLTKSDGSKFGKTESGNVWLDPAKTSPYKFYQYWINASDVDADNYLKVFTLKSKDEVDSILSQHAENPGQRLLQNELAKSITTMVHGEENYRAAKEASMILFKKGDDAVKSLKELAPSLFIEIFEGVPQKNIPKSQLQDGITIIDALVSCTGFLKSNGEARRALNENSISLNKRKVGLETKLSMDDLIADKYLLLQRGKKNYFVITVN
;
A
#
# COMPACT_ATOMS: atom_id res chain seq x y z
N THR A 1 9.01 -4.70 35.76
CA THR A 1 8.25 -5.05 34.54
C THR A 1 9.23 -5.28 33.43
N PRO A 2 9.21 -6.42 32.71
CA PRO A 2 10.12 -6.66 31.60
C PRO A 2 9.88 -5.64 30.48
N LEU A 3 10.97 -5.29 29.79
CA LEU A 3 10.91 -4.40 28.62
C LEU A 3 10.20 -5.12 27.49
N LEU A 4 9.26 -4.46 26.83
CA LEU A 4 8.62 -4.98 25.64
C LEU A 4 9.56 -4.87 24.44
N THR A 5 9.94 -6.00 23.89
CA THR A 5 10.76 -6.12 22.68
C THR A 5 9.99 -6.88 21.61
N LYS A 6 10.44 -6.77 20.36
CA LYS A 6 9.98 -7.64 19.29
C LYS A 6 10.63 -9.03 19.42
N SER A 7 10.04 -10.01 18.74
CA SER A 7 10.55 -11.40 18.72
C SER A 7 11.97 -11.52 18.15
N ASP A 8 12.41 -10.56 17.32
CA ASP A 8 13.78 -10.47 16.79
C ASP A 8 14.77 -9.77 17.75
N GLY A 9 14.32 -9.40 18.97
CA GLY A 9 15.11 -8.70 19.97
C GLY A 9 15.22 -7.19 19.77
N SER A 10 14.67 -6.64 18.70
CA SER A 10 14.67 -5.19 18.45
C SER A 10 13.67 -4.46 19.36
N LYS A 11 13.84 -3.12 19.48
CA LYS A 11 12.99 -2.29 20.32
C LYS A 11 11.59 -2.17 19.74
N PHE A 12 10.56 -2.37 20.58
CA PHE A 12 9.17 -2.08 20.22
C PHE A 12 8.97 -0.61 19.83
N GLY A 13 8.04 -0.35 18.90
CA GLY A 13 7.69 1.00 18.43
C GLY A 13 8.72 1.65 17.51
N LYS A 14 9.76 0.92 17.09
CA LYS A 14 10.75 1.38 16.12
C LYS A 14 10.53 0.71 14.77
N THR A 15 10.66 1.51 13.69
CA THR A 15 10.70 1.05 12.29
C THR A 15 12.00 1.53 11.65
N GLU A 16 12.30 1.09 10.44
CA GLU A 16 13.45 1.61 9.66
C GLU A 16 13.35 3.12 9.43
N SER A 17 12.11 3.67 9.36
CA SER A 17 11.83 5.09 9.19
C SER A 17 11.69 5.87 10.51
N GLY A 18 11.90 5.25 11.68
CA GLY A 18 11.85 5.92 12.98
C GLY A 18 10.80 5.36 13.95
N ASN A 19 10.27 6.21 14.82
CA ASN A 19 9.27 5.81 15.81
C ASN A 19 7.86 5.78 15.23
N VAL A 20 7.02 4.88 15.77
CA VAL A 20 5.57 4.88 15.52
C VAL A 20 4.91 5.74 16.59
N TRP A 21 4.30 6.84 16.18
CA TRP A 21 3.68 7.83 17.07
C TRP A 21 2.15 7.63 17.11
N LEU A 22 1.54 7.96 18.24
CA LEU A 22 0.07 8.01 18.37
C LEU A 22 -0.52 9.27 17.69
N ASP A 23 0.29 10.32 17.59
CA ASP A 23 -0.08 11.59 16.93
C ASP A 23 -0.20 11.38 15.42
N PRO A 24 -1.39 11.58 14.80
CA PRO A 24 -1.60 11.39 13.37
C PRO A 24 -0.80 12.33 12.47
N ALA A 25 -0.32 13.46 13.01
CA ALA A 25 0.55 14.38 12.28
C ALA A 25 1.99 13.83 12.11
N LYS A 26 2.40 12.88 12.97
CA LYS A 26 3.74 12.26 12.95
C LYS A 26 3.74 10.86 12.34
N THR A 27 2.70 10.09 12.61
CA THR A 27 2.46 8.76 12.00
C THR A 27 1.00 8.72 11.59
N SER A 28 0.73 8.78 10.30
CA SER A 28 -0.64 8.76 9.80
C SER A 28 -1.39 7.48 10.21
N PRO A 29 -2.73 7.51 10.27
CA PRO A 29 -3.53 6.32 10.58
C PRO A 29 -3.23 5.15 9.64
N TYR A 30 -2.90 5.41 8.37
CA TYR A 30 -2.49 4.37 7.42
C TYR A 30 -1.17 3.72 7.82
N LYS A 31 -0.12 4.51 8.07
CA LYS A 31 1.19 3.98 8.51
C LYS A 31 1.10 3.29 9.87
N PHE A 32 0.28 3.83 10.76
CA PHE A 32 -0.02 3.23 12.06
C PHE A 32 -0.67 1.85 11.90
N TYR A 33 -1.70 1.74 11.05
CA TYR A 33 -2.32 0.47 10.70
C TYR A 33 -1.33 -0.52 10.07
N GLN A 34 -0.47 -0.04 9.13
CA GLN A 34 0.55 -0.88 8.50
C GLN A 34 1.55 -1.46 9.50
N TYR A 35 1.90 -0.72 10.52
CA TYR A 35 2.79 -1.23 11.58
C TYR A 35 2.20 -2.47 12.27
N TRP A 36 0.94 -2.42 12.65
CA TRP A 36 0.27 -3.51 13.35
C TRP A 36 -0.07 -4.69 12.46
N ILE A 37 -0.58 -4.44 11.24
CA ILE A 37 -0.92 -5.51 10.31
C ILE A 37 0.30 -6.30 9.83
N ASN A 38 1.49 -5.72 9.87
CA ASN A 38 2.76 -6.37 9.46
C ASN A 38 3.51 -7.05 10.62
N ALA A 39 2.96 -7.10 11.82
CA ALA A 39 3.56 -7.82 12.93
C ALA A 39 3.72 -9.32 12.60
N SER A 40 4.78 -9.94 13.12
CA SER A 40 4.96 -11.40 13.09
C SER A 40 3.87 -12.08 13.91
N ASP A 41 3.62 -13.38 13.69
CA ASP A 41 2.61 -14.11 14.47
C ASP A 41 2.98 -14.11 15.97
N VAL A 42 4.25 -14.28 16.31
CA VAL A 42 4.76 -14.26 17.68
C VAL A 42 4.55 -12.88 18.33
N ASP A 43 4.87 -11.81 17.61
CA ASP A 43 4.68 -10.46 18.12
C ASP A 43 3.21 -10.11 18.26
N ALA A 44 2.40 -10.47 17.27
CA ALA A 44 0.97 -10.20 17.25
C ALA A 44 0.22 -10.89 18.41
N ASP A 45 0.62 -12.12 18.77
CA ASP A 45 0.10 -12.81 19.95
C ASP A 45 0.38 -12.00 21.23
N ASN A 46 1.63 -11.61 21.44
CA ASN A 46 2.00 -10.80 22.60
C ASN A 46 1.29 -9.45 22.62
N TYR A 47 1.23 -8.77 21.47
CA TYR A 47 0.67 -7.44 21.36
C TYR A 47 -0.85 -7.44 21.53
N LEU A 48 -1.56 -8.48 21.08
CA LEU A 48 -2.99 -8.62 21.30
C LEU A 48 -3.33 -8.65 22.79
N LYS A 49 -2.53 -9.36 23.59
CA LYS A 49 -2.67 -9.46 25.06
C LYS A 49 -2.34 -8.17 25.79
N VAL A 50 -1.35 -7.41 25.29
CA VAL A 50 -0.82 -6.23 25.99
C VAL A 50 -1.56 -4.95 25.60
N PHE A 51 -1.94 -4.79 24.34
CA PHE A 51 -2.43 -3.51 23.81
C PHE A 51 -3.91 -3.46 23.50
N THR A 52 -4.64 -4.57 23.66
CA THR A 52 -6.09 -4.55 23.41
C THR A 52 -6.88 -4.65 24.71
N LEU A 53 -8.15 -4.23 24.67
CA LEU A 53 -9.09 -4.35 25.78
C LEU A 53 -9.93 -5.64 25.71
N LYS A 54 -9.48 -6.62 24.92
CA LYS A 54 -10.16 -7.91 24.76
C LYS A 54 -10.04 -8.74 26.05
N SER A 55 -11.09 -9.46 26.38
CA SER A 55 -11.05 -10.43 27.46
C SER A 55 -10.12 -11.60 27.13
N LYS A 56 -9.72 -12.36 28.16
CA LYS A 56 -8.90 -13.55 27.94
C LYS A 56 -9.57 -14.55 26.98
N ASP A 57 -10.86 -14.77 27.13
CA ASP A 57 -11.62 -15.74 26.32
C ASP A 57 -11.66 -15.30 24.84
N GLU A 58 -11.81 -14.00 24.57
CA GLU A 58 -11.75 -13.45 23.20
C GLU A 58 -10.36 -13.63 22.60
N VAL A 59 -9.29 -13.37 23.37
CA VAL A 59 -7.91 -13.56 22.91
C VAL A 59 -7.65 -15.04 22.60
N ASP A 60 -8.00 -15.94 23.52
CA ASP A 60 -7.81 -17.38 23.36
C ASP A 60 -8.59 -17.92 22.12
N SER A 61 -9.80 -17.41 21.89
CA SER A 61 -10.60 -17.73 20.70
C SER A 61 -9.91 -17.29 19.40
N ILE A 62 -9.39 -16.05 19.35
CA ILE A 62 -8.69 -15.52 18.19
C ILE A 62 -7.43 -16.32 17.89
N LEU A 63 -6.66 -16.66 18.93
CA LEU A 63 -5.45 -17.47 18.80
C LEU A 63 -5.74 -18.86 18.27
N SER A 64 -6.79 -19.51 18.77
CA SER A 64 -7.21 -20.83 18.29
C SER A 64 -7.62 -20.81 16.83
N GLN A 65 -8.44 -19.84 16.42
CA GLN A 65 -8.87 -19.67 15.03
C GLN A 65 -7.68 -19.33 14.11
N HIS A 66 -6.74 -18.51 14.57
CA HIS A 66 -5.55 -18.17 13.80
C HIS A 66 -4.67 -19.41 13.58
N ALA A 67 -4.52 -20.27 14.58
CA ALA A 67 -3.73 -21.49 14.49
C ALA A 67 -4.24 -22.49 13.43
N GLU A 68 -5.57 -22.52 13.18
CA GLU A 68 -6.18 -23.35 12.14
C GLU A 68 -5.78 -22.89 10.72
N ASN A 69 -5.64 -21.60 10.49
CA ASN A 69 -5.26 -21.04 9.19
C ASN A 69 -4.46 -19.72 9.33
N PRO A 70 -3.16 -19.80 9.67
CA PRO A 70 -2.31 -18.60 9.86
C PRO A 70 -2.23 -17.72 8.61
N GLY A 71 -2.38 -18.31 7.40
CA GLY A 71 -2.33 -17.59 6.14
C GLY A 71 -3.43 -16.53 5.97
N GLN A 72 -4.53 -16.64 6.68
CA GLN A 72 -5.59 -15.61 6.70
C GLN A 72 -5.21 -14.39 7.55
N ARG A 73 -4.16 -14.49 8.37
CA ARG A 73 -3.65 -13.40 9.21
C ARG A 73 -4.72 -12.81 10.14
N LEU A 74 -5.61 -13.68 10.66
CA LEU A 74 -6.70 -13.24 11.55
C LEU A 74 -6.16 -12.47 12.75
N LEU A 75 -5.11 -12.97 13.38
CA LEU A 75 -4.48 -12.37 14.55
C LEU A 75 -4.01 -10.93 14.28
N GLN A 76 -3.27 -10.71 13.17
CA GLN A 76 -2.80 -9.38 12.79
C GLN A 76 -3.96 -8.46 12.40
N ASN A 77 -4.98 -8.99 11.74
CA ASN A 77 -6.17 -8.21 11.38
C ASN A 77 -6.91 -7.71 12.62
N GLU A 78 -7.13 -8.57 13.62
CA GLU A 78 -7.79 -8.19 14.87
C GLU A 78 -6.94 -7.22 15.70
N LEU A 79 -5.63 -7.42 15.74
CA LEU A 79 -4.69 -6.52 16.39
C LEU A 79 -4.73 -5.12 15.77
N ALA A 80 -4.52 -5.03 14.45
CA ALA A 80 -4.51 -3.77 13.72
C ALA A 80 -5.86 -3.04 13.80
N LYS A 81 -6.98 -3.78 13.72
CA LYS A 81 -8.32 -3.23 13.92
C LYS A 81 -8.46 -2.62 15.31
N SER A 82 -8.22 -3.41 16.34
CA SER A 82 -8.45 -2.98 17.73
C SER A 82 -7.65 -1.74 18.09
N ILE A 83 -6.35 -1.72 17.74
CA ILE A 83 -5.48 -0.62 18.14
C ILE A 83 -5.69 0.62 17.26
N THR A 84 -5.87 0.45 15.95
CA THR A 84 -6.10 1.61 15.07
C THR A 84 -7.45 2.26 15.39
N THR A 85 -8.49 1.48 15.66
CA THR A 85 -9.79 2.03 16.07
C THR A 85 -9.69 2.75 17.41
N MET A 86 -8.96 2.19 18.36
CA MET A 86 -8.78 2.79 19.70
C MET A 86 -8.08 4.15 19.63
N VAL A 87 -7.04 4.28 18.79
CA VAL A 87 -6.19 5.49 18.74
C VAL A 87 -6.72 6.52 17.75
N HIS A 88 -7.19 6.09 16.59
CA HIS A 88 -7.53 6.97 15.48
C HIS A 88 -9.02 6.95 15.09
N GLY A 89 -9.82 6.12 15.71
CA GLY A 89 -11.25 5.98 15.42
C GLY A 89 -11.56 5.01 14.29
N GLU A 90 -12.84 4.61 14.23
CA GLU A 90 -13.33 3.59 13.26
C GLU A 90 -13.23 4.05 11.81
N GLU A 91 -13.48 5.32 11.53
CA GLU A 91 -13.42 5.88 10.16
C GLU A 91 -12.01 5.79 9.59
N ASN A 92 -11.00 6.22 10.36
CA ASN A 92 -9.59 6.14 9.98
C ASN A 92 -9.11 4.70 9.83
N TYR A 93 -9.58 3.78 10.69
CA TYR A 93 -9.30 2.35 10.54
C TYR A 93 -9.85 1.82 9.21
N ARG A 94 -11.11 2.13 8.86
CA ARG A 94 -11.73 1.67 7.61
C ARG A 94 -10.97 2.20 6.39
N ALA A 95 -10.64 3.49 6.39
CA ALA A 95 -9.85 4.11 5.33
C ALA A 95 -8.46 3.46 5.18
N ALA A 96 -7.75 3.23 6.29
CA ALA A 96 -6.44 2.59 6.29
C ALA A 96 -6.49 1.13 5.79
N LYS A 97 -7.50 0.38 6.22
CA LYS A 97 -7.74 -1.00 5.77
C LYS A 97 -8.03 -1.06 4.27
N GLU A 98 -8.92 -0.20 3.78
CA GLU A 98 -9.25 -0.14 2.36
C GLU A 98 -8.05 0.23 1.51
N ALA A 99 -7.28 1.25 1.92
CA ALA A 99 -6.03 1.64 1.28
C ALA A 99 -5.02 0.48 1.22
N SER A 100 -4.86 -0.25 2.31
CA SER A 100 -3.99 -1.44 2.36
C SER A 100 -4.41 -2.51 1.36
N MET A 101 -5.72 -2.69 1.16
CA MET A 101 -6.25 -3.69 0.22
C MET A 101 -6.09 -3.29 -1.24
N ILE A 102 -5.94 -2.01 -1.57
CA ILE A 102 -5.78 -1.53 -2.95
C ILE A 102 -4.59 -2.16 -3.65
N LEU A 103 -3.49 -2.37 -2.93
CA LEU A 103 -2.28 -3.00 -3.48
C LEU A 103 -2.54 -4.44 -3.98
N PHE A 104 -3.55 -5.11 -3.43
CA PHE A 104 -3.93 -6.49 -3.79
C PHE A 104 -5.07 -6.57 -4.80
N LYS A 105 -5.86 -5.49 -4.97
CA LYS A 105 -6.91 -5.42 -5.99
C LYS A 105 -6.31 -5.39 -7.40
N LYS A 106 -7.07 -5.84 -8.40
CA LYS A 106 -6.68 -5.87 -9.81
C LYS A 106 -7.84 -5.46 -10.70
N GLY A 107 -7.54 -5.06 -11.93
CA GLY A 107 -8.56 -4.72 -12.93
C GLY A 107 -9.38 -3.50 -12.57
N ASP A 108 -10.64 -3.47 -12.98
CA ASP A 108 -11.51 -2.29 -12.88
C ASP A 108 -11.85 -1.91 -11.44
N ASP A 109 -12.00 -2.88 -10.54
CA ASP A 109 -12.20 -2.61 -9.10
C ASP A 109 -11.01 -1.88 -8.47
N ALA A 110 -9.79 -2.23 -8.89
CA ALA A 110 -8.60 -1.53 -8.44
C ALA A 110 -8.53 -0.10 -8.98
N VAL A 111 -8.87 0.10 -10.26
CA VAL A 111 -8.92 1.44 -10.87
C VAL A 111 -9.92 2.33 -10.14
N LYS A 112 -11.13 1.81 -9.89
CA LYS A 112 -12.17 2.53 -9.15
C LYS A 112 -11.68 2.93 -7.76
N SER A 113 -11.16 1.96 -7.00
CA SER A 113 -10.63 2.23 -5.66
C SER A 113 -9.49 3.24 -5.66
N LEU A 114 -8.58 3.21 -6.66
CA LEU A 114 -7.51 4.19 -6.79
C LEU A 114 -8.04 5.60 -7.08
N LYS A 115 -9.08 5.72 -7.91
CA LYS A 115 -9.69 7.02 -8.26
C LYS A 115 -10.46 7.65 -7.10
N GLU A 116 -10.97 6.84 -6.18
CA GLU A 116 -11.69 7.27 -4.99
C GLU A 116 -10.76 7.66 -3.82
N LEU A 117 -9.43 7.38 -3.94
CA LEU A 117 -8.47 7.75 -2.90
C LEU A 117 -8.29 9.25 -2.77
N ALA A 118 -8.20 9.71 -1.52
CA ALA A 118 -7.69 11.06 -1.25
C ALA A 118 -6.24 11.17 -1.74
N PRO A 119 -5.84 12.32 -2.35
CA PRO A 119 -4.48 12.52 -2.85
C PRO A 119 -3.38 12.27 -1.81
N SER A 120 -3.61 12.66 -0.56
CA SER A 120 -2.68 12.43 0.56
C SER A 120 -2.47 10.95 0.83
N LEU A 121 -3.55 10.18 0.81
CA LEU A 121 -3.51 8.73 1.06
C LEU A 121 -2.81 7.98 -0.10
N PHE A 122 -3.01 8.44 -1.35
CA PHE A 122 -2.28 7.91 -2.49
C PHE A 122 -0.77 8.06 -2.31
N ILE A 123 -0.31 9.26 -1.91
CA ILE A 123 1.11 9.52 -1.65
C ILE A 123 1.66 8.61 -0.54
N GLU A 124 0.90 8.41 0.52
CA GLU A 124 1.30 7.54 1.64
C GLU A 124 1.43 6.07 1.24
N ILE A 125 0.46 5.55 0.46
CA ILE A 125 0.48 4.16 -0.03
C ILE A 125 1.72 3.90 -0.90
N PHE A 126 2.10 4.89 -1.71
CA PHE A 126 3.22 4.79 -2.65
C PHE A 126 4.47 5.56 -2.19
N GLU A 127 4.58 5.84 -0.89
CA GLU A 127 5.79 6.44 -0.32
C GLU A 127 7.03 5.58 -0.58
N GLY A 128 8.13 6.22 -0.98
CA GLY A 128 9.37 5.52 -1.33
C GLY A 128 9.37 4.87 -2.71
N VAL A 129 8.25 4.87 -3.42
CA VAL A 129 8.20 4.43 -4.82
C VAL A 129 8.86 5.48 -5.71
N PRO A 130 9.72 5.09 -6.68
CA PRO A 130 10.29 6.01 -7.64
C PRO A 130 9.21 6.83 -8.33
N GLN A 131 9.45 8.14 -8.49
CA GLN A 131 8.48 9.04 -9.09
C GLN A 131 9.14 10.09 -9.99
N LYS A 132 8.37 10.62 -10.94
CA LYS A 132 8.78 11.70 -11.82
C LYS A 132 7.61 12.62 -12.15
N ASN A 133 7.92 13.91 -12.22
CA ASN A 133 6.96 14.93 -12.65
C ASN A 133 7.01 15.09 -14.18
N ILE A 134 5.84 15.21 -14.79
CA ILE A 134 5.70 15.57 -16.21
C ILE A 134 4.71 16.75 -16.33
N PRO A 135 4.88 17.64 -17.31
CA PRO A 135 3.92 18.71 -17.54
C PRO A 135 2.61 18.16 -18.13
N LYS A 136 1.51 18.80 -17.79
CA LYS A 136 0.17 18.43 -18.28
C LYS A 136 0.06 18.46 -19.80
N SER A 137 0.74 19.40 -20.46
CA SER A 137 0.80 19.50 -21.92
C SER A 137 1.31 18.21 -22.55
N GLN A 138 2.35 17.60 -21.98
CA GLN A 138 2.91 16.36 -22.52
C GLN A 138 1.88 15.22 -22.50
N LEU A 139 1.03 15.14 -21.49
CA LEU A 139 -0.04 14.14 -21.43
C LEU A 139 -1.17 14.46 -22.40
N GLN A 140 -1.49 15.73 -22.64
CA GLN A 140 -2.49 16.16 -23.61
C GLN A 140 -2.10 15.82 -25.05
N ASP A 141 -0.80 15.90 -25.39
CA ASP A 141 -0.25 15.52 -26.70
C ASP A 141 -0.29 13.99 -26.93
N GLY A 142 -0.56 13.23 -25.88
CA GLY A 142 -0.65 11.78 -25.87
C GLY A 142 0.72 11.11 -25.75
N ILE A 143 0.93 10.41 -24.65
CA ILE A 143 2.16 9.64 -24.39
C ILE A 143 1.89 8.17 -24.67
N THR A 144 2.69 7.53 -25.52
CA THR A 144 2.60 6.08 -25.67
C THR A 144 3.05 5.37 -24.39
N ILE A 145 2.51 4.19 -24.12
CA ILE A 145 2.94 3.41 -22.95
C ILE A 145 4.45 3.12 -22.98
N ILE A 146 5.03 2.95 -24.16
CA ILE A 146 6.48 2.72 -24.30
C ILE A 146 7.26 3.97 -23.89
N ASP A 147 6.84 5.16 -24.35
CA ASP A 147 7.48 6.41 -23.94
C ASP A 147 7.33 6.67 -22.46
N ALA A 148 6.15 6.41 -21.90
CA ALA A 148 5.94 6.52 -20.45
C ALA A 148 6.90 5.61 -19.66
N LEU A 149 7.11 4.37 -20.11
CA LEU A 149 7.98 3.41 -19.43
C LEU A 149 9.47 3.71 -19.56
N VAL A 150 9.91 4.33 -20.67
CA VAL A 150 11.32 4.52 -21.00
C VAL A 150 11.72 5.98 -20.97
N SER A 151 11.30 6.77 -21.97
CA SER A 151 11.78 8.15 -22.15
C SER A 151 11.31 9.08 -21.04
N CYS A 152 10.04 8.96 -20.64
CA CYS A 152 9.45 9.85 -19.65
C CYS A 152 9.91 9.51 -18.22
N THR A 153 10.00 8.23 -17.87
CA THR A 153 10.24 7.83 -16.47
C THR A 153 11.59 7.17 -16.23
N GLY A 154 12.14 6.48 -17.20
CA GLY A 154 13.30 5.60 -17.01
C GLY A 154 12.96 4.35 -16.16
N PHE A 155 11.68 4.00 -16.03
CA PHE A 155 11.24 2.82 -15.29
C PHE A 155 11.76 1.54 -15.92
N LEU A 156 11.86 1.52 -17.25
CA LEU A 156 12.53 0.48 -18.02
C LEU A 156 13.70 1.08 -18.79
N LYS A 157 14.74 0.27 -19.03
CA LYS A 157 16.03 0.72 -19.59
C LYS A 157 16.00 0.96 -21.09
N SER A 158 15.07 0.33 -21.82
CA SER A 158 15.02 0.41 -23.28
C SER A 158 13.64 0.07 -23.84
N ASN A 159 13.37 0.56 -25.07
CA ASN A 159 12.15 0.24 -25.81
C ASN A 159 12.00 -1.27 -26.07
N GLY A 160 13.11 -1.98 -26.27
CA GLY A 160 13.10 -3.43 -26.43
C GLY A 160 12.65 -4.16 -25.16
N GLU A 161 13.09 -3.69 -23.98
CA GLU A 161 12.63 -4.20 -22.70
C GLU A 161 11.15 -3.89 -22.48
N ALA A 162 10.70 -2.67 -22.81
CA ALA A 162 9.31 -2.27 -22.68
C ALA A 162 8.38 -3.13 -23.56
N ARG A 163 8.74 -3.35 -24.83
CA ARG A 163 7.97 -4.21 -25.74
C ARG A 163 7.87 -5.65 -25.24
N ARG A 164 8.96 -6.23 -24.75
CA ARG A 164 8.93 -7.58 -24.15
C ARG A 164 8.03 -7.63 -22.94
N ALA A 165 8.17 -6.69 -22.01
CA ALA A 165 7.36 -6.64 -20.79
C ALA A 165 5.86 -6.45 -21.09
N LEU A 166 5.50 -5.70 -22.13
CA LEU A 166 4.11 -5.54 -22.59
C LEU A 166 3.58 -6.83 -23.23
N ASN A 167 4.35 -7.49 -24.09
CA ASN A 167 3.98 -8.77 -24.72
C ASN A 167 3.83 -9.90 -23.69
N GLU A 168 4.63 -9.90 -22.61
CA GLU A 168 4.52 -10.79 -21.46
C GLU A 168 3.34 -10.46 -20.54
N ASN A 169 2.54 -9.44 -20.88
CA ASN A 169 1.43 -8.95 -20.06
C ASN A 169 1.87 -8.62 -18.61
N SER A 170 3.11 -8.16 -18.44
CA SER A 170 3.69 -7.85 -17.14
C SER A 170 3.50 -6.39 -16.70
N ILE A 171 3.06 -5.50 -17.60
CA ILE A 171 2.84 -4.06 -17.34
C ILE A 171 1.38 -3.78 -17.04
N SER A 172 1.17 -2.86 -16.10
CA SER A 172 -0.14 -2.29 -15.80
C SER A 172 -0.04 -0.77 -15.65
N LEU A 173 -1.08 -0.05 -16.09
CA LEU A 173 -1.35 1.35 -15.79
C LEU A 173 -2.54 1.39 -14.82
N ASN A 174 -2.39 2.06 -13.70
CA ASN A 174 -3.41 2.15 -12.66
C ASN A 174 -4.02 0.78 -12.29
N LYS A 175 -3.18 -0.27 -12.19
CA LYS A 175 -3.57 -1.66 -11.91
C LYS A 175 -4.31 -2.40 -13.05
N ARG A 176 -4.63 -1.75 -14.15
CA ARG A 176 -5.20 -2.38 -15.35
C ARG A 176 -4.06 -2.79 -16.28
N LYS A 177 -4.13 -3.99 -16.84
CA LYS A 177 -3.17 -4.47 -17.86
C LYS A 177 -3.25 -3.64 -19.14
N VAL A 178 -2.10 -3.35 -19.70
CA VAL A 178 -1.98 -2.51 -20.92
C VAL A 178 -1.14 -3.20 -21.97
N GLY A 179 -1.43 -2.90 -23.24
CA GLY A 179 -0.75 -3.42 -24.42
C GLY A 179 0.08 -2.35 -25.14
N LEU A 180 0.71 -2.75 -26.25
CA LEU A 180 1.62 -1.91 -27.04
C LEU A 180 0.97 -0.61 -27.56
N GLU A 181 -0.32 -0.67 -27.90
CA GLU A 181 -1.06 0.45 -28.51
C GLU A 181 -1.65 1.41 -27.45
N THR A 182 -1.44 1.12 -26.16
CA THR A 182 -1.99 1.97 -25.10
C THR A 182 -1.32 3.34 -25.12
N LYS A 183 -2.15 4.38 -25.07
CA LYS A 183 -1.73 5.76 -24.84
C LYS A 183 -2.28 6.22 -23.49
N LEU A 184 -1.45 6.94 -22.75
CA LEU A 184 -1.85 7.59 -21.50
C LEU A 184 -2.66 8.83 -21.85
N SER A 185 -3.73 9.07 -21.12
CA SER A 185 -4.65 10.19 -21.30
C SER A 185 -4.97 10.88 -19.97
N MET A 186 -5.62 12.03 -20.07
CA MET A 186 -6.12 12.76 -18.90
C MET A 186 -7.15 11.95 -18.10
N ASP A 187 -7.92 11.07 -18.76
CA ASP A 187 -8.93 10.22 -18.12
C ASP A 187 -8.31 9.13 -17.24
N ASP A 188 -7.02 8.84 -17.42
CA ASP A 188 -6.29 7.88 -16.62
C ASP A 188 -5.82 8.47 -15.28
N LEU A 189 -5.92 9.78 -15.09
CA LEU A 189 -5.43 10.41 -13.86
C LEU A 189 -6.18 9.92 -12.61
N ILE A 190 -5.41 9.62 -11.59
CA ILE A 190 -5.86 9.38 -10.21
C ILE A 190 -5.79 10.72 -9.49
N ALA A 191 -6.88 11.13 -8.86
CA ALA A 191 -7.00 12.42 -8.14
C ALA A 191 -6.51 13.62 -9.01
N ASP A 192 -6.82 13.61 -10.32
CA ASP A 192 -6.44 14.63 -11.33
C ASP A 192 -4.93 14.92 -11.42
N LYS A 193 -4.10 14.04 -10.88
CA LYS A 193 -2.67 14.35 -10.71
C LYS A 193 -1.72 13.17 -10.91
N TYR A 194 -2.13 11.94 -10.66
CA TYR A 194 -1.21 10.81 -10.60
C TYR A 194 -1.52 9.73 -11.63
N LEU A 195 -0.48 9.08 -12.14
CA LEU A 195 -0.57 7.82 -12.88
C LEU A 195 0.35 6.80 -12.20
N LEU A 196 -0.12 5.56 -12.10
CA LEU A 196 0.62 4.47 -11.46
C LEU A 196 1.02 3.45 -12.51
N LEU A 197 2.32 3.37 -12.80
CA LEU A 197 2.90 2.29 -13.59
C LEU A 197 3.28 1.14 -12.68
N GLN A 198 3.09 -0.09 -13.16
CA GLN A 198 3.45 -1.29 -12.42
C GLN A 198 4.04 -2.35 -13.35
N ARG A 199 5.15 -2.98 -12.93
CA ARG A 199 5.74 -4.16 -13.57
C ARG A 199 5.70 -5.35 -12.62
N GLY A 200 5.05 -6.43 -13.03
CA GLY A 200 4.86 -7.61 -12.18
C GLY A 200 4.01 -7.31 -10.94
N LYS A 201 4.39 -7.87 -9.77
CA LYS A 201 3.58 -7.76 -8.55
C LYS A 201 4.00 -6.63 -7.61
N LYS A 202 5.29 -6.23 -7.62
CA LYS A 202 5.88 -5.38 -6.58
C LYS A 202 6.58 -4.12 -7.08
N ASN A 203 6.88 -4.02 -8.37
CA ASN A 203 7.62 -2.88 -8.90
C ASN A 203 6.63 -1.81 -9.37
N TYR A 204 6.65 -0.66 -8.71
CA TYR A 204 5.80 0.49 -9.00
C TYR A 204 6.62 1.70 -9.39
N PHE A 205 6.00 2.59 -10.16
CA PHE A 205 6.51 3.91 -10.49
C PHE A 205 5.36 4.90 -10.54
N VAL A 206 5.49 6.05 -9.91
CA VAL A 206 4.46 7.09 -9.90
C VAL A 206 4.85 8.20 -10.88
N ILE A 207 3.93 8.58 -11.74
CA ILE A 207 4.02 9.80 -12.56
C ILE A 207 3.13 10.85 -11.89
N THR A 208 3.70 12.00 -11.59
CA THR A 208 2.95 13.18 -11.12
C THR A 208 2.79 14.14 -12.28
N VAL A 209 1.57 14.58 -12.56
CA VAL A 209 1.22 15.51 -13.65
C VAL A 209 0.96 16.89 -13.04
N ASN A 210 1.69 17.90 -13.51
CA ASN A 210 1.63 19.29 -13.01
C ASN A 210 1.18 20.26 -14.10
#